data_015f3bff3f4cbeec3589a79649d2cbc9
#
_entry.id   015f3bff3f4cbeec3589a79649d2cbc9
#
_cell.length_a   1.000
_cell.length_b   1.000
_cell.length_c   1.000
_cell.angle_alpha   90.00
_cell.angle_beta   90.00
_cell.angle_gamma   90.00
#
_symmetry.space_group_name_H-M   'P 1'
#
loop_
_entity.id
_entity.type
_entity.pdbx_description
1 polymer ?
#
loop_
_entity_poly.entity_id
_entity_poly.type
_entity_poly.pdbx_seq_one_letter_code
_entity_poly.pdbx_strand_id
1 'polypeptide(L)'
;TAKKTTTKTRSATRKKASPRKKTTTTKPRTVTVKKKELPANPMVHELLEAVDSERVKSRKLDLLRTHGEDSFKMTMIWNFDESVISMLPEGNVPYQPVEGDVQANIEKGLPQRTTIRNSAKNFYRFVKGGDDALNKIKREGLFINILETLPPAEAEILVLVKDKALNTKYNICLLYTSPSPRDYNA
;
A
#
# COMPACT_ATOMS: atom_id res chain seq x y z
N THR A 1 -68.00 51.25 1.20
CA THR A 1 -68.74 51.58 -0.03
C THR A 1 -68.08 50.94 -1.24
N ALA A 2 -68.93 50.14 -1.93
CA ALA A 2 -69.00 49.86 -3.37
C ALA A 2 -67.79 49.17 -4.07
N LYS A 3 -67.92 47.89 -4.38
CA LYS A 3 -68.38 47.29 -5.66
C LYS A 3 -67.66 47.76 -6.91
N LYS A 4 -67.00 46.83 -7.63
CA LYS A 4 -67.49 46.37 -8.94
C LYS A 4 -66.70 45.19 -9.53
N THR A 5 -67.43 44.14 -9.79
CA THR A 5 -67.21 43.00 -10.66
C THR A 5 -66.98 43.42 -12.09
N THR A 6 -66.12 42.74 -12.87
CA THR A 6 -66.40 42.42 -14.26
C THR A 6 -65.57 41.23 -14.75
N THR A 7 -66.25 40.40 -15.39
CA THR A 7 -66.10 39.10 -16.03
C THR A 7 -65.31 39.16 -17.34
N LYS A 8 -64.68 37.94 -17.70
CA LYS A 8 -64.59 37.39 -19.05
C LYS A 8 -63.44 37.85 -19.94
N THR A 9 -62.56 37.00 -20.41
CA THR A 9 -62.84 36.17 -21.61
C THR A 9 -61.70 35.12 -21.79
N ARG A 10 -62.10 33.89 -22.14
CA ARG A 10 -61.24 32.79 -22.59
C ARG A 10 -60.64 33.16 -23.95
N SER A 11 -59.32 32.92 -24.14
CA SER A 11 -58.76 32.68 -25.44
C SER A 11 -57.74 31.53 -25.33
N ALA A 12 -58.06 30.48 -26.04
CA ALA A 12 -57.25 29.29 -26.16
C ALA A 12 -56.12 29.58 -27.16
N THR A 13 -54.88 29.50 -26.72
CA THR A 13 -53.74 29.50 -27.67
C THR A 13 -53.00 28.18 -27.57
N ARG A 14 -53.12 27.46 -28.66
CA ARG A 14 -52.56 26.16 -29.01
C ARG A 14 -51.03 26.22 -28.89
N LYS A 15 -50.41 25.57 -27.88
CA LYS A 15 -48.97 25.42 -27.78
C LYS A 15 -48.48 24.37 -28.76
N LYS A 16 -47.66 24.83 -29.71
CA LYS A 16 -46.85 24.02 -30.60
C LYS A 16 -45.90 23.16 -29.80
N ALA A 17 -45.87 21.86 -30.08
CA ALA A 17 -44.90 20.91 -29.51
C ALA A 17 -43.51 21.20 -30.09
N SER A 18 -42.55 21.44 -29.18
CA SER A 18 -41.12 21.47 -29.51
C SER A 18 -40.56 20.07 -29.68
N PRO A 19 -39.63 19.83 -30.59
CA PRO A 19 -39.07 18.50 -30.82
C PRO A 19 -38.14 18.10 -29.69
N ARG A 20 -38.40 16.95 -29.13
CA ARG A 20 -37.61 16.24 -28.11
C ARG A 20 -36.19 16.01 -28.63
N LYS A 21 -35.18 16.74 -28.09
CA LYS A 21 -33.77 16.45 -28.28
C LYS A 21 -33.48 15.04 -27.82
N LYS A 22 -33.01 14.18 -28.74
CA LYS A 22 -32.40 12.89 -28.41
C LYS A 22 -31.14 13.14 -27.60
N THR A 23 -31.18 12.81 -26.32
CA THR A 23 -29.97 12.69 -25.47
C THR A 23 -29.20 11.47 -25.96
N THR A 24 -28.11 11.70 -26.63
CA THR A 24 -27.07 10.72 -26.90
C THR A 24 -26.48 10.27 -25.57
N THR A 25 -26.81 9.05 -25.18
CA THR A 25 -26.21 8.36 -24.04
C THR A 25 -24.75 8.09 -24.39
N THR A 26 -23.87 8.97 -23.94
CA THR A 26 -22.42 8.73 -24.01
C THR A 26 -22.11 7.59 -23.04
N LYS A 27 -21.82 6.40 -23.56
CA LYS A 27 -21.28 5.28 -22.81
C LYS A 27 -20.06 5.79 -22.02
N PRO A 28 -19.94 5.48 -20.72
CA PRO A 28 -18.74 5.80 -19.97
C PRO A 28 -17.56 5.08 -20.63
N ARG A 29 -16.61 5.84 -21.11
CA ARG A 29 -15.32 5.35 -21.61
C ARG A 29 -14.62 4.69 -20.42
N THR A 30 -14.66 3.38 -20.38
CA THR A 30 -13.88 2.57 -19.45
C THR A 30 -12.41 2.89 -19.73
N VAL A 31 -11.79 3.69 -18.89
CA VAL A 31 -10.34 3.87 -18.87
C VAL A 31 -9.78 2.54 -18.39
N THR A 32 -9.37 1.70 -19.31
CA THR A 32 -8.54 0.53 -19.00
C THR A 32 -7.20 1.06 -18.52
N VAL A 33 -7.07 1.19 -17.21
CA VAL A 33 -5.75 1.36 -16.58
C VAL A 33 -4.96 0.12 -16.98
N LYS A 34 -3.94 0.31 -17.82
CA LYS A 34 -3.01 -0.78 -18.17
C LYS A 34 -2.43 -1.28 -16.85
N LYS A 35 -2.77 -2.51 -16.47
CA LYS A 35 -2.22 -3.18 -15.31
C LYS A 35 -0.71 -3.27 -15.54
N LYS A 36 0.07 -2.64 -14.68
CA LYS A 36 1.53 -2.71 -14.72
C LYS A 36 1.91 -4.18 -14.45
N GLU A 37 2.50 -4.84 -15.44
CA GLU A 37 2.98 -6.21 -15.26
C GLU A 37 4.11 -6.18 -14.22
N LEU A 38 3.99 -7.04 -13.21
CA LEU A 38 5.02 -7.19 -12.19
C LEU A 38 6.28 -7.81 -12.83
N PRO A 39 7.47 -7.33 -12.48
CA PRO A 39 8.70 -7.99 -12.88
C PRO A 39 8.76 -9.41 -12.27
N ALA A 40 9.64 -10.26 -12.81
CA ALA A 40 9.82 -11.64 -12.32
C ALA A 40 10.19 -11.66 -10.82
N ASN A 41 10.96 -10.69 -10.36
CA ASN A 41 11.38 -10.51 -8.97
C ASN A 41 10.98 -9.11 -8.49
N PRO A 42 9.70 -8.87 -8.13
CA PRO A 42 9.25 -7.55 -7.72
C PRO A 42 9.85 -7.17 -6.35
N MET A 43 10.04 -5.90 -6.15
CA MET A 43 10.36 -5.37 -4.82
C MET A 43 9.14 -5.51 -3.89
N VAL A 44 9.37 -5.49 -2.57
CA VAL A 44 8.28 -5.68 -1.60
C VAL A 44 7.18 -4.63 -1.77
N HIS A 45 7.53 -3.37 -2.02
CA HIS A 45 6.54 -2.32 -2.27
C HIS A 45 5.74 -2.54 -3.55
N GLU A 46 6.37 -2.99 -4.63
CA GLU A 46 5.68 -3.27 -5.90
C GLU A 46 4.68 -4.42 -5.75
N LEU A 47 5.07 -5.47 -5.01
CA LEU A 47 4.17 -6.59 -4.72
C LEU A 47 2.98 -6.15 -3.86
N LEU A 48 3.22 -5.33 -2.82
CA LEU A 48 2.15 -4.79 -1.98
C LEU A 48 1.16 -3.92 -2.76
N GLU A 49 1.65 -3.03 -3.62
CA GLU A 49 0.82 -2.19 -4.49
C GLU A 49 -0.01 -3.04 -5.47
N ALA A 50 0.59 -4.07 -6.05
CA ALA A 50 -0.13 -4.97 -6.95
C ALA A 50 -1.23 -5.75 -6.24
N VAL A 51 -0.94 -6.27 -5.03
CA VAL A 51 -1.92 -6.98 -4.21
C VAL A 51 -3.03 -6.05 -3.74
N ASP A 52 -2.69 -4.81 -3.35
CA ASP A 52 -3.69 -3.83 -2.93
C ASP A 52 -4.62 -3.44 -4.07
N SER A 53 -4.08 -3.23 -5.27
CA SER A 53 -4.86 -2.88 -6.47
C SER A 53 -5.82 -3.97 -6.95
N GLU A 54 -5.58 -5.25 -6.60
CA GLU A 54 -6.46 -6.34 -6.97
C GLU A 54 -7.74 -6.34 -6.12
N ARG A 55 -8.88 -6.61 -6.77
CA ARG A 55 -10.19 -6.68 -6.10
C ARG A 55 -10.57 -8.10 -5.70
N VAL A 56 -10.04 -9.10 -6.40
CA VAL A 56 -10.43 -10.51 -6.25
C VAL A 56 -9.46 -11.21 -5.31
N LYS A 57 -9.96 -11.77 -4.21
CA LYS A 57 -9.15 -12.45 -3.18
C LYS A 57 -8.28 -13.57 -3.75
N SER A 58 -8.80 -14.41 -4.65
CA SER A 58 -8.03 -15.48 -5.27
C SER A 58 -6.81 -14.96 -6.05
N ARG A 59 -6.99 -13.89 -6.82
CA ARG A 59 -5.88 -13.26 -7.55
C ARG A 59 -4.83 -12.65 -6.64
N LYS A 60 -5.25 -12.04 -5.53
CA LYS A 60 -4.32 -11.56 -4.49
C LYS A 60 -3.46 -12.71 -3.95
N LEU A 61 -4.10 -13.84 -3.64
CA LEU A 61 -3.39 -15.04 -3.15
C LEU A 61 -2.45 -15.61 -4.21
N ASP A 62 -2.85 -15.65 -5.46
CA ASP A 62 -2.00 -16.13 -6.55
C ASP A 62 -0.76 -15.25 -6.73
N LEU A 63 -0.90 -13.92 -6.66
CA LEU A 63 0.24 -13.00 -6.67
C LEU A 63 1.20 -13.27 -5.51
N LEU A 64 0.67 -13.45 -4.31
CA LEU A 64 1.48 -13.73 -3.12
C LEU A 64 2.16 -15.10 -3.18
N ARG A 65 1.52 -16.12 -3.74
CA ARG A 65 2.12 -17.46 -3.94
C ARG A 65 3.22 -17.42 -4.98
N THR A 66 3.03 -16.66 -6.05
CA THR A 66 3.99 -16.59 -7.17
C THR A 66 5.22 -15.74 -6.83
N HIS A 67 5.03 -14.63 -6.12
CA HIS A 67 6.07 -13.63 -5.91
C HIS A 67 6.43 -13.43 -4.43
N GLY A 68 5.72 -14.05 -3.49
CA GLY A 68 5.93 -13.90 -2.06
C GLY A 68 7.17 -14.67 -1.57
N GLU A 69 8.33 -14.06 -1.71
CA GLU A 69 9.59 -14.60 -1.20
C GLU A 69 9.68 -14.56 0.34
N ASP A 70 10.70 -15.18 0.89
CA ASP A 70 10.89 -15.26 2.35
C ASP A 70 11.06 -13.88 3.00
N SER A 71 11.70 -12.94 2.32
CA SER A 71 11.81 -11.56 2.78
C SER A 71 10.45 -10.87 2.93
N PHE A 72 9.56 -11.11 1.96
CA PHE A 72 8.17 -10.63 2.03
C PHE A 72 7.43 -11.30 3.19
N LYS A 73 7.55 -12.62 3.36
CA LYS A 73 6.93 -13.36 4.46
C LYS A 73 7.41 -12.85 5.81
N MET A 74 8.72 -12.66 5.99
CA MET A 74 9.30 -12.08 7.23
C MET A 74 8.72 -10.69 7.53
N THR A 75 8.58 -9.84 6.52
CA THR A 75 7.98 -8.52 6.66
C THR A 75 6.52 -8.60 7.10
N MET A 76 5.75 -9.54 6.52
CA MET A 76 4.35 -9.77 6.88
C MET A 76 4.21 -10.36 8.28
N ILE A 77 5.04 -11.33 8.66
CA ILE A 77 5.07 -11.93 10.00
C ILE A 77 5.36 -10.82 11.02
N TRP A 78 6.37 -9.98 10.78
CA TRP A 78 6.68 -8.90 11.71
C TRP A 78 5.50 -7.94 11.92
N ASN A 79 4.74 -7.62 10.86
CA ASN A 79 3.60 -6.74 10.97
C ASN A 79 2.36 -7.38 11.59
N PHE A 80 2.00 -8.60 11.19
CA PHE A 80 0.70 -9.19 11.50
C PHE A 80 0.71 -10.22 12.63
N ASP A 81 1.86 -10.80 12.94
CA ASP A 81 1.96 -11.76 14.04
C ASP A 81 2.05 -11.00 15.38
N GLU A 82 1.06 -11.24 16.24
CA GLU A 82 0.98 -10.62 17.57
C GLU A 82 2.09 -11.09 18.51
N SER A 83 2.60 -12.32 18.28
CA SER A 83 3.71 -12.87 19.08
C SER A 83 5.05 -12.17 18.82
N VAL A 84 5.19 -11.54 17.66
CA VAL A 84 6.38 -10.78 17.30
C VAL A 84 6.30 -9.38 17.89
N ILE A 85 7.11 -9.13 18.90
CA ILE A 85 7.17 -7.83 19.61
C ILE A 85 8.35 -7.02 19.05
N SER A 86 8.09 -5.85 18.49
CA SER A 86 9.13 -4.92 18.05
C SER A 86 9.85 -4.32 19.27
N MET A 87 11.16 -4.25 19.21
CA MET A 87 12.02 -3.60 20.24
C MET A 87 12.48 -2.20 19.81
N LEU A 88 11.93 -1.67 18.73
CA LEU A 88 12.14 -0.31 18.26
C LEU A 88 11.12 0.64 18.88
N PRO A 89 11.45 1.92 19.05
CA PRO A 89 10.50 2.92 19.53
C PRO A 89 9.36 3.11 18.50
N GLU A 90 8.16 3.32 19.01
CA GLU A 90 7.00 3.64 18.19
C GLU A 90 7.10 5.04 17.59
N GLY A 91 6.40 5.26 16.48
CA GLY A 91 6.31 6.55 15.82
C GLY A 91 7.34 6.79 14.72
N ASN A 92 7.47 8.04 14.32
CA ASN A 92 8.32 8.42 13.20
C ASN A 92 9.80 8.24 13.50
N VAL A 93 10.54 7.72 12.51
CA VAL A 93 11.99 7.53 12.60
C VAL A 93 12.68 8.63 11.80
N PRO A 94 13.60 9.40 12.40
CA PRO A 94 14.38 10.38 11.66
C PRO A 94 15.47 9.66 10.83
N TYR A 95 15.23 9.52 9.52
CA TYR A 95 16.21 8.99 8.58
C TYR A 95 16.22 9.83 7.31
N GLN A 96 17.33 9.86 6.61
CA GLN A 96 17.49 10.55 5.34
C GLN A 96 17.81 9.50 4.25
N PRO A 97 16.89 9.22 3.34
CA PRO A 97 17.16 8.29 2.24
C PRO A 97 18.36 8.77 1.43
N VAL A 98 19.25 7.85 1.07
CA VAL A 98 20.35 8.17 0.16
C VAL A 98 19.77 8.42 -1.23
N GLU A 99 19.70 9.71 -1.59
CA GLU A 99 19.30 10.15 -2.93
C GLU A 99 20.51 10.18 -3.85
N GLY A 100 20.27 9.91 -5.15
CA GLY A 100 21.28 10.07 -6.18
C GLY A 100 21.67 8.79 -6.91
N ASP A 101 22.58 8.95 -7.85
CA ASP A 101 23.11 7.86 -8.67
C ASP A 101 24.02 6.95 -7.82
N VAL A 102 23.89 5.63 -8.02
CA VAL A 102 24.69 4.61 -7.29
C VAL A 102 26.18 4.91 -7.42
N GLN A 103 26.64 5.30 -8.61
CA GLN A 103 28.04 5.60 -8.87
C GLN A 103 28.52 6.81 -8.06
N ALA A 104 27.74 7.89 -8.03
CA ALA A 104 28.05 9.09 -7.27
C ALA A 104 28.09 8.83 -5.76
N ASN A 105 27.31 7.89 -5.28
CA ASN A 105 27.29 7.49 -3.86
C ASN A 105 28.53 6.67 -3.50
N ILE A 106 29.01 5.79 -4.39
CA ILE A 106 30.25 5.03 -4.21
C ILE A 106 31.45 6.00 -4.11
N GLU A 107 31.52 6.97 -5.01
CA GLU A 107 32.60 7.98 -5.01
C GLU A 107 32.62 8.84 -3.74
N LYS A 108 31.46 9.11 -3.17
CA LYS A 108 31.31 9.85 -1.89
C LYS A 108 31.46 8.97 -0.66
N GLY A 109 31.71 7.67 -0.79
CA GLY A 109 31.80 6.73 0.32
C GLY A 109 30.47 6.52 1.07
N LEU A 110 29.35 6.84 0.44
CA LEU A 110 28.01 6.63 1.02
C LEU A 110 27.62 5.15 0.95
N PRO A 111 26.77 4.66 1.87
CA PRO A 111 26.33 3.28 1.88
C PRO A 111 25.59 2.95 0.57
N GLN A 112 25.87 1.77 0.02
CA GLN A 112 25.24 1.29 -1.21
C GLN A 112 23.76 1.02 -0.96
N ARG A 113 22.94 1.29 -1.98
CA ARG A 113 21.51 0.95 -1.93
C ARG A 113 21.31 -0.55 -1.79
N THR A 114 20.42 -0.90 -0.89
CA THR A 114 19.98 -2.28 -0.67
C THR A 114 18.48 -2.41 -0.87
N THR A 115 17.93 -3.57 -0.67
CA THR A 115 16.47 -3.85 -0.72
C THR A 115 16.04 -4.53 0.57
N ILE A 116 14.73 -4.53 0.85
CA ILE A 116 14.17 -5.32 1.96
C ILE A 116 14.59 -6.78 1.83
N ARG A 117 14.66 -7.34 0.61
CA ARG A 117 15.10 -8.70 0.34
C ARG A 117 16.48 -9.01 0.96
N ASN A 118 17.43 -8.11 0.78
CA ASN A 118 18.78 -8.29 1.31
C ASN A 118 18.86 -7.99 2.82
N SER A 119 18.00 -7.09 3.32
CA SER A 119 18.01 -6.63 4.71
C SER A 119 17.21 -7.53 5.64
N ALA A 120 16.29 -8.35 5.11
CA ALA A 120 15.39 -9.22 5.89
C ALA A 120 16.12 -10.16 6.84
N LYS A 121 17.30 -10.65 6.47
CA LYS A 121 18.17 -11.46 7.33
C LYS A 121 18.55 -10.80 8.65
N ASN A 122 18.44 -9.48 8.75
CA ASN A 122 18.77 -8.72 9.96
C ASN A 122 17.54 -8.40 10.83
N PHE A 123 16.32 -8.74 10.39
CA PHE A 123 15.09 -8.37 11.09
C PHE A 123 14.97 -8.96 12.49
N TYR A 124 15.56 -10.15 12.73
CA TYR A 124 15.60 -10.77 14.04
C TYR A 124 16.20 -9.85 15.12
N ARG A 125 17.09 -8.92 14.75
CA ARG A 125 17.72 -7.98 15.70
C ARG A 125 16.76 -6.92 16.23
N PHE A 126 15.63 -6.72 15.57
CA PHE A 126 14.66 -5.69 15.91
C PHE A 126 13.47 -6.21 16.70
N VAL A 127 13.37 -7.53 16.86
CA VAL A 127 12.29 -8.19 17.57
C VAL A 127 12.78 -8.85 18.85
N LYS A 128 11.89 -8.96 19.83
CA LYS A 128 12.19 -9.59 21.12
C LYS A 128 12.54 -11.07 20.93
N GLY A 129 13.57 -11.52 21.61
CA GLY A 129 14.05 -12.91 21.54
C GLY A 129 14.98 -13.20 20.35
N GLY A 130 15.26 -12.22 19.49
CA GLY A 130 16.20 -12.39 18.38
C GLY A 130 17.65 -12.08 18.75
N ASP A 131 17.91 -10.86 19.20
CA ASP A 131 19.23 -10.40 19.66
C ASP A 131 19.04 -9.50 20.89
N ASP A 132 18.77 -10.12 22.01
CA ASP A 132 18.48 -9.41 23.27
C ASP A 132 19.74 -8.77 23.89
N ALA A 133 20.94 -9.23 23.51
CA ALA A 133 22.19 -8.65 23.96
C ALA A 133 22.50 -7.28 23.28
N LEU A 134 21.81 -6.98 22.18
CA LEU A 134 22.01 -5.74 21.44
C LEU A 134 21.43 -4.55 22.20
N ASN A 135 22.27 -3.55 22.50
CA ASN A 135 21.87 -2.32 23.17
C ASN A 135 20.82 -1.57 22.34
N LYS A 136 19.83 -0.95 23.01
CA LYS A 136 18.74 -0.17 22.41
C LYS A 136 19.25 0.87 21.41
N ILE A 137 20.23 1.69 21.78
CA ILE A 137 20.80 2.74 20.92
C ILE A 137 21.42 2.13 19.65
N LYS A 138 22.19 1.05 19.81
CA LYS A 138 22.78 0.34 18.66
C LYS A 138 21.71 -0.26 17.75
N ARG A 139 20.62 -0.80 18.33
CA ARG A 139 19.49 -1.35 17.57
C ARG A 139 18.80 -0.28 16.73
N GLU A 140 18.52 0.87 17.33
CA GLU A 140 17.94 2.03 16.63
C GLU A 140 18.87 2.52 15.51
N GLY A 141 20.16 2.68 15.79
CA GLY A 141 21.15 3.08 14.78
C GLY A 141 21.26 2.09 13.61
N LEU A 142 21.21 0.78 13.89
CA LEU A 142 21.18 -0.23 12.82
C LEU A 142 19.92 -0.14 11.98
N PHE A 143 18.77 0.12 12.60
CA PHE A 143 17.52 0.29 11.88
C PHE A 143 17.52 1.52 10.98
N ILE A 144 17.98 2.67 11.50
CA ILE A 144 18.15 3.91 10.72
C ILE A 144 19.08 3.66 9.53
N ASN A 145 20.22 3.01 9.74
CA ASN A 145 21.16 2.69 8.66
C ASN A 145 20.50 1.83 7.55
N ILE A 146 19.67 0.86 7.92
CA ILE A 146 18.90 0.09 6.94
C ILE A 146 17.94 1.00 6.18
N LEU A 147 17.17 1.86 6.86
CA LEU A 147 16.22 2.77 6.21
C LEU A 147 16.91 3.72 5.22
N GLU A 148 18.07 4.24 5.57
CA GLU A 148 18.85 5.14 4.71
C GLU A 148 19.36 4.47 3.44
N THR A 149 19.67 3.17 3.51
CA THR A 149 20.14 2.39 2.35
C THR A 149 19.02 1.85 1.46
N LEU A 150 17.77 1.86 1.93
CA LEU A 150 16.61 1.38 1.16
C LEU A 150 16.07 2.44 0.20
N PRO A 151 15.40 2.02 -0.91
CA PRO A 151 14.54 2.90 -1.67
C PRO A 151 13.46 3.52 -0.78
N PRO A 152 13.06 4.79 -0.99
CA PRO A 152 12.10 5.47 -0.12
C PRO A 152 10.78 4.71 0.10
N ALA A 153 10.26 4.06 -0.96
CA ALA A 153 9.04 3.25 -0.86
C ALA A 153 9.19 2.02 0.04
N GLU A 154 10.36 1.36 0.01
CA GLU A 154 10.64 0.22 0.90
C GLU A 154 10.95 0.66 2.33
N ALA A 155 11.63 1.79 2.50
CA ALA A 155 11.89 2.36 3.82
C ALA A 155 10.58 2.72 4.54
N GLU A 156 9.63 3.34 3.84
CA GLU A 156 8.29 3.63 4.38
C GLU A 156 7.56 2.37 4.84
N ILE A 157 7.65 1.27 4.07
CA ILE A 157 7.07 -0.01 4.47
C ILE A 157 7.67 -0.50 5.78
N LEU A 158 8.99 -0.46 5.95
CA LEU A 158 9.61 -0.91 7.19
C LEU A 158 9.24 -0.04 8.40
N VAL A 159 9.07 1.27 8.21
CA VAL A 159 8.56 2.16 9.27
C VAL A 159 7.15 1.77 9.69
N LEU A 160 6.26 1.46 8.73
CA LEU A 160 4.91 0.98 9.03
C LEU A 160 4.92 -0.41 9.70
N VAL A 161 5.77 -1.31 9.23
CA VAL A 161 5.89 -2.68 9.76
C VAL A 161 6.34 -2.70 11.21
N LYS A 162 7.33 -1.87 11.59
CA LYS A 162 7.80 -1.81 12.98
C LYS A 162 6.70 -1.42 13.97
N ASP A 163 5.74 -0.60 13.52
CA ASP A 163 4.59 -0.11 14.32
C ASP A 163 3.31 -0.95 14.08
N LYS A 164 3.42 -2.07 13.33
CA LYS A 164 2.27 -2.91 12.94
C LYS A 164 1.16 -2.16 12.22
N ALA A 165 1.51 -1.10 11.51
CA ALA A 165 0.60 -0.16 10.88
C ALA A 165 0.48 -0.34 9.35
N LEU A 166 0.99 -1.43 8.78
CA LEU A 166 0.98 -1.66 7.33
C LEU A 166 -0.43 -1.66 6.73
N ASN A 167 -1.42 -2.11 7.50
CA ASN A 167 -2.84 -2.11 7.12
C ASN A 167 -3.45 -0.70 7.01
N THR A 168 -2.80 0.34 7.49
CA THR A 168 -3.25 1.73 7.31
C THR A 168 -3.06 2.20 5.87
N LYS A 169 -2.07 1.66 5.18
CA LYS A 169 -1.74 2.02 3.79
C LYS A 169 -2.20 0.95 2.78
N TYR A 170 -2.10 -0.32 3.12
CA TYR A 170 -2.39 -1.45 2.23
C TYR A 170 -3.50 -2.34 2.81
N ASN A 171 -4.54 -2.61 2.03
CA ASN A 171 -5.67 -3.44 2.46
C ASN A 171 -5.38 -4.95 2.25
N ILE A 172 -4.46 -5.49 3.03
CA ILE A 172 -3.98 -6.88 2.93
C ILE A 172 -4.27 -7.72 4.18
N CYS A 173 -4.77 -7.12 5.26
CA CYS A 173 -5.04 -7.77 6.55
C CYS A 173 -5.88 -9.05 6.41
N LEU A 174 -6.93 -9.02 5.57
CA LEU A 174 -7.83 -10.17 5.35
C LEU A 174 -7.16 -11.39 4.68
N LEU A 175 -5.95 -11.24 4.15
CA LEU A 175 -5.24 -12.33 3.48
C LEU A 175 -4.36 -13.11 4.45
N TYR A 176 -3.92 -12.46 5.53
CA TYR A 176 -2.98 -13.04 6.49
C TYR A 176 -3.66 -13.80 7.65
N THR A 177 -4.95 -13.57 7.87
CA THR A 177 -5.72 -14.24 8.93
C THR A 177 -6.13 -15.68 8.61
N SER A 178 -5.59 -16.30 7.56
CA SER A 178 -5.75 -17.74 7.26
C SER A 178 -4.79 -18.17 6.14
N PRO A 179 -4.12 -19.28 6.24
CA PRO A 179 -4.53 -20.53 6.85
C PRO A 179 -3.69 -20.98 8.04
N SER A 180 -4.34 -21.70 8.96
CA SER A 180 -3.68 -22.51 9.97
C SER A 180 -2.65 -23.46 9.33
N PRO A 181 -1.53 -23.80 10.02
CA PRO A 181 -0.55 -24.78 9.53
C PRO A 181 -1.13 -26.16 9.17
N ARG A 182 -2.41 -26.40 9.49
CA ARG A 182 -3.13 -27.65 9.15
C ARG A 182 -3.55 -27.73 7.67
N ASP A 183 -3.58 -26.62 6.94
CA ASP A 183 -4.02 -26.59 5.54
C ASP A 183 -2.89 -26.89 4.54
N TYR A 184 -1.67 -27.13 5.01
CA TYR A 184 -0.53 -27.52 4.19
C TYR A 184 -0.39 -29.04 3.97
N ASN A 185 -1.25 -29.85 4.58
CA ASN A 185 -1.18 -31.33 4.53
C ASN A 185 -2.41 -31.97 3.86
N ALA A 186 -3.08 -31.24 2.96
CA ALA A 186 -4.15 -31.81 2.14
C ALA A 186 -3.77 -31.88 0.67
#